data_f2bf9c07aacf35b3d28d957451cbfc8f
#
_entry.id   f2bf9c07aacf35b3d28d957451cbfc8f
#
_cell.length_a   1.000
_cell.length_b   1.000
_cell.length_c   1.000
_cell.angle_alpha   90.00
_cell.angle_beta   90.00
_cell.angle_gamma   90.00
#
_symmetry.space_group_name_H-M   'P 1'
#
loop_
_entity.id
_entity.type
_entity.pdbx_description
1 polymer ?
#
loop_
_entity_poly.entity_id
_entity_poly.type
_entity_poly.pdbx_seq_one_letter_code
_entity_poly.pdbx_strand_id
1 'polypeptide(L)'
;MGEMIMHHVLDDYRYEIMHGVIIPLPIIVYTDSGLEIFSSSNLFDEDHNALKEGYNGFKYDHGKLKPIDPQLSYIDLSITKNVAFLIMTSLLMILIFITVARGYVNKYSVPKGIQSVFEPIILFVRDDIVKPNIGHNYEKYLPYMLTLFFFIFFGNVLGLLPAAANLTGNIAVTMTLAIFTFLITNFSGNKHYWKHIFWTPGIPLIMRVIILPIELIGVFSKPISLMIRLFAAITAGHIV
;
A
#
# COMPACT_ATOMS: atom_id res chain seq x y z
N MET A 1 5.09 -25.05 -12.24
CA MET A 1 3.92 -24.15 -12.06
C MET A 1 4.00 -23.34 -10.76
N GLY A 2 4.27 -23.94 -9.59
CA GLY A 2 4.38 -23.18 -8.33
C GLY A 2 5.53 -22.15 -8.27
N GLU A 3 6.69 -22.45 -8.82
CA GLU A 3 7.83 -21.51 -8.86
C GLU A 3 7.57 -20.29 -9.76
N MET A 4 6.86 -20.47 -10.87
CA MET A 4 6.51 -19.37 -11.78
C MET A 4 5.50 -18.40 -11.12
N ILE A 5 4.55 -18.91 -10.33
CA ILE A 5 3.59 -18.09 -9.58
C ILE A 5 4.31 -17.32 -8.48
N MET A 6 5.26 -17.95 -7.78
CA MET A 6 6.06 -17.31 -6.73
C MET A 6 6.90 -16.15 -7.28
N HIS A 7 7.49 -16.28 -8.47
CA HIS A 7 8.27 -15.20 -9.10
C HIS A 7 7.44 -13.95 -9.44
N HIS A 8 6.17 -14.11 -9.77
CA HIS A 8 5.29 -12.96 -10.06
C HIS A 8 4.79 -12.24 -8.80
N VAL A 9 4.71 -12.94 -7.68
CA VAL A 9 4.21 -12.39 -6.41
C VAL A 9 5.34 -11.75 -5.57
N LEU A 10 6.57 -12.24 -5.71
CA LEU A 10 7.72 -11.71 -4.98
C LEU A 10 8.16 -10.35 -5.53
N ASP A 11 8.65 -9.51 -4.64
CA ASP A 11 9.27 -8.24 -4.99
C ASP A 11 10.63 -8.47 -5.65
N ASP A 12 11.00 -7.63 -6.62
CA ASP A 12 12.28 -7.73 -7.35
C ASP A 12 12.85 -6.32 -7.58
N TYR A 13 14.16 -6.23 -7.86
CA TYR A 13 14.85 -5.00 -8.24
C TYR A 13 14.80 -4.74 -9.75
N ARG A 14 14.00 -5.51 -10.48
CA ARG A 14 13.77 -5.39 -11.92
C ARG A 14 12.27 -5.29 -12.19
N TYR A 15 11.89 -4.45 -13.13
CA TYR A 15 10.53 -4.33 -13.58
C TYR A 15 10.40 -4.98 -14.97
N GLU A 16 9.78 -6.14 -15.03
CA GLU A 16 9.49 -6.84 -16.27
C GLU A 16 8.12 -6.41 -16.80
N ILE A 17 8.09 -5.73 -17.96
CA ILE A 17 6.85 -5.26 -18.59
C ILE A 17 6.24 -6.35 -19.45
N MET A 18 7.06 -7.05 -20.24
CA MET A 18 6.67 -8.20 -21.09
C MET A 18 7.86 -9.16 -21.11
N HIS A 19 7.62 -10.42 -21.49
CA HIS A 19 8.70 -11.41 -21.64
C HIS A 19 9.86 -10.83 -22.47
N GLY A 20 10.98 -10.58 -21.78
CA GLY A 20 12.22 -10.07 -22.39
C GLY A 20 12.43 -8.56 -22.33
N VAL A 21 11.46 -7.75 -21.86
CA VAL A 21 11.67 -6.30 -21.65
C VAL A 21 11.75 -6.02 -20.17
N ILE A 22 12.98 -5.93 -19.68
CA ILE A 22 13.28 -5.68 -18.27
C ILE A 22 13.81 -4.26 -18.12
N ILE A 23 13.18 -3.49 -17.23
CA ILE A 23 13.66 -2.17 -16.81
C ILE A 23 14.44 -2.36 -15.52
N PRO A 24 15.75 -2.08 -15.52
CA PRO A 24 16.54 -2.11 -14.30
C PRO A 24 16.15 -0.96 -13.38
N LEU A 25 15.95 -1.25 -12.11
CA LEU A 25 15.59 -0.27 -11.10
C LEU A 25 16.84 0.18 -10.32
N PRO A 26 16.87 1.41 -9.81
CA PRO A 26 17.99 1.91 -9.01
C PRO A 26 18.02 1.22 -7.65
N ILE A 27 19.17 0.69 -7.30
CA ILE A 27 19.51 0.15 -5.99
C ILE A 27 20.15 1.27 -5.19
N ILE A 28 19.59 1.53 -4.01
CA ILE A 28 20.04 2.57 -3.09
C ILE A 28 20.29 1.90 -1.73
N VAL A 29 21.54 1.83 -1.33
CA VAL A 29 21.94 1.18 -0.08
C VAL A 29 22.71 2.17 0.78
N TYR A 30 22.35 2.25 2.03
CA TYR A 30 23.09 3.01 3.03
C TYR A 30 23.93 2.06 3.86
N THR A 31 25.25 2.19 3.76
CA THR A 31 26.25 1.38 4.47
C THR A 31 27.04 2.24 5.46
N ASP A 32 27.86 1.63 6.29
CA ASP A 32 28.77 2.35 7.21
C ASP A 32 29.76 3.26 6.45
N SER A 33 30.05 2.96 5.18
CA SER A 33 30.91 3.77 4.29
C SER A 33 30.16 4.93 3.62
N GLY A 34 28.84 4.97 3.69
CA GLY A 34 27.99 6.01 3.12
C GLY A 34 26.86 5.48 2.21
N LEU A 35 26.30 6.39 1.41
CA LEU A 35 25.23 6.09 0.48
C LEU A 35 25.81 5.58 -0.84
N GLU A 36 25.40 4.39 -1.25
CA GLU A 36 25.76 3.79 -2.55
C GLU A 36 24.52 3.70 -3.44
N ILE A 37 24.68 4.16 -4.69
CA ILE A 37 23.59 4.12 -5.69
C ILE A 37 24.15 3.47 -6.96
N PHE A 38 23.50 2.40 -7.41
CA PHE A 38 23.84 1.72 -8.66
C PHE A 38 22.61 1.10 -9.32
N SER A 39 22.75 0.74 -10.61
CA SER A 39 21.64 0.09 -11.33
C SER A 39 21.59 -1.39 -11.00
N SER A 40 20.39 -1.95 -10.90
CA SER A 40 20.20 -3.39 -10.71
C SER A 40 20.76 -4.21 -11.88
N SER A 41 20.94 -3.62 -13.08
CA SER A 41 21.58 -4.31 -14.21
C SER A 41 22.99 -4.80 -13.91
N ASN A 42 23.71 -4.16 -12.99
CA ASN A 42 25.06 -4.54 -12.60
C ASN A 42 25.14 -5.84 -11.77
N LEU A 43 23.99 -6.33 -11.30
CA LEU A 43 23.89 -7.59 -10.55
C LEU A 43 23.52 -8.79 -11.42
N PHE A 44 23.30 -8.58 -12.72
CA PHE A 44 22.85 -9.62 -13.65
C PHE A 44 23.74 -9.63 -14.91
N ASP A 45 23.88 -10.82 -15.50
CA ASP A 45 24.57 -11.01 -16.78
C ASP A 45 23.63 -10.71 -17.98
N GLU A 46 24.16 -10.83 -19.21
CA GLU A 46 23.41 -10.63 -20.45
C GLU A 46 22.23 -11.62 -20.61
N ASP A 47 22.34 -12.79 -19.99
CA ASP A 47 21.30 -13.82 -19.97
C ASP A 47 20.31 -13.64 -18.80
N HIS A 48 20.37 -12.49 -18.12
CA HIS A 48 19.51 -12.13 -16.97
C HIS A 48 19.66 -13.02 -15.72
N ASN A 49 20.75 -13.79 -15.61
CA ASN A 49 21.06 -14.56 -14.41
C ASN A 49 21.80 -13.70 -13.39
N ALA A 50 21.58 -13.95 -12.12
CA ALA A 50 22.27 -13.26 -11.05
C ALA A 50 23.77 -13.57 -11.05
N LEU A 51 24.60 -12.53 -11.02
CA LEU A 51 26.04 -12.67 -10.93
C LEU A 51 26.44 -13.29 -9.59
N LYS A 52 27.22 -14.38 -9.64
CA LYS A 52 27.70 -15.08 -8.45
C LYS A 52 28.70 -14.25 -7.64
N GLU A 53 29.47 -13.41 -8.31
CA GLU A 53 30.47 -12.53 -7.70
C GLU A 53 29.85 -11.28 -7.07
N GLY A 54 28.60 -10.94 -7.47
CA GLY A 54 27.92 -9.72 -7.02
C GLY A 54 28.53 -8.43 -7.56
N TYR A 55 28.10 -7.29 -7.06
CA TYR A 55 28.57 -5.95 -7.41
C TYR A 55 28.58 -5.05 -6.17
N ASN A 56 29.62 -4.22 -6.02
CA ASN A 56 29.79 -3.30 -4.87
C ASN A 56 29.61 -3.98 -3.49
N GLY A 57 30.09 -5.21 -3.32
CA GLY A 57 29.95 -5.92 -2.03
C GLY A 57 28.58 -6.54 -1.78
N PHE A 58 27.66 -6.48 -2.75
CA PHE A 58 26.32 -7.05 -2.67
C PHE A 58 26.07 -8.11 -3.73
N LYS A 59 25.29 -9.11 -3.38
CA LYS A 59 24.80 -10.15 -4.31
C LYS A 59 23.29 -10.23 -4.28
N TYR A 60 22.70 -10.59 -5.40
CA TYR A 60 21.28 -10.88 -5.50
C TYR A 60 21.02 -12.34 -5.13
N ASP A 61 20.09 -12.57 -4.19
CA ASP A 61 19.72 -13.91 -3.76
C ASP A 61 18.21 -13.97 -3.47
N HIS A 62 17.49 -14.72 -4.30
CA HIS A 62 16.03 -14.96 -4.17
C HIS A 62 15.17 -13.69 -3.92
N GLY A 63 15.33 -12.67 -4.75
CA GLY A 63 14.55 -11.44 -4.63
C GLY A 63 15.05 -10.46 -3.56
N LYS A 64 16.18 -10.74 -2.92
CA LYS A 64 16.77 -9.88 -1.89
C LYS A 64 18.23 -9.55 -2.18
N LEU A 65 18.60 -8.33 -1.82
CA LEU A 65 20.00 -7.92 -1.80
C LEU A 65 20.65 -8.46 -0.52
N LYS A 66 21.76 -9.17 -0.66
CA LYS A 66 22.54 -9.66 0.48
C LYS A 66 23.96 -9.14 0.39
N PRO A 67 24.58 -8.71 1.50
CA PRO A 67 25.98 -8.34 1.51
C PRO A 67 26.82 -9.60 1.33
N ILE A 68 27.97 -9.46 0.64
CA ILE A 68 28.94 -10.53 0.47
C ILE A 68 29.67 -10.75 1.80
N ASP A 69 29.98 -9.65 2.50
CA ASP A 69 30.53 -9.70 3.86
C ASP A 69 29.40 -9.73 4.89
N PRO A 70 29.22 -10.82 5.66
CA PRO A 70 28.17 -10.93 6.68
C PRO A 70 28.25 -9.89 7.81
N GLN A 71 29.38 -9.21 7.98
CA GLN A 71 29.57 -8.20 9.02
C GLN A 71 29.14 -6.80 8.56
N LEU A 72 28.86 -6.60 7.27
CA LEU A 72 28.44 -5.31 6.73
C LEU A 72 27.02 -4.98 7.19
N SER A 73 26.87 -3.92 7.98
CA SER A 73 25.58 -3.36 8.32
C SER A 73 25.09 -2.47 7.17
N TYR A 74 23.87 -2.71 6.69
CA TYR A 74 23.29 -1.92 5.62
C TYR A 74 21.79 -1.72 5.81
N ILE A 75 21.27 -0.63 5.25
CA ILE A 75 19.87 -0.34 5.13
C ILE A 75 19.52 -0.27 3.65
N ASP A 76 18.62 -1.13 3.22
CA ASP A 76 18.15 -1.17 1.83
C ASP A 76 17.02 -0.15 1.65
N LEU A 77 17.28 0.87 0.85
CA LEU A 77 16.33 1.93 0.46
C LEU A 77 16.00 1.87 -1.04
N SER A 78 16.30 0.74 -1.68
CA SER A 78 16.17 0.57 -3.12
C SER A 78 14.72 0.70 -3.59
N ILE A 79 14.57 1.17 -4.84
CA ILE A 79 13.28 1.19 -5.50
C ILE A 79 13.04 -0.19 -6.10
N THR A 80 12.24 -0.98 -5.40
CA THR A 80 11.82 -2.30 -5.88
C THR A 80 10.64 -2.19 -6.86
N LYS A 81 10.28 -3.29 -7.51
CA LYS A 81 9.13 -3.40 -8.42
C LYS A 81 7.84 -2.88 -7.78
N ASN A 82 7.57 -3.26 -6.53
CA ASN A 82 6.38 -2.82 -5.79
C ASN A 82 6.41 -1.31 -5.49
N VAL A 83 7.57 -0.76 -5.11
CA VAL A 83 7.74 0.67 -4.85
C VAL A 83 7.58 1.48 -6.14
N ALA A 84 8.17 1.04 -7.24
CA ALA A 84 8.02 1.67 -8.55
C ALA A 84 6.55 1.69 -8.99
N PHE A 85 5.84 0.57 -8.83
CA PHE A 85 4.42 0.47 -9.15
C PHE A 85 3.54 1.35 -8.24
N LEU A 86 3.87 1.45 -6.94
CA LEU A 86 3.21 2.34 -5.99
C LEU A 86 3.34 3.81 -6.42
N ILE A 87 4.55 4.23 -6.79
CA ILE A 87 4.80 5.60 -7.28
C ILE A 87 4.01 5.85 -8.57
N MET A 88 4.06 4.92 -9.53
CA MET A 88 3.33 5.01 -10.79
C MET A 88 1.82 5.13 -10.57
N THR A 89 1.25 4.28 -9.71
CA THR A 89 -0.19 4.30 -9.36
C THR A 89 -0.57 5.63 -8.70
N SER A 90 0.26 6.11 -7.78
CA SER A 90 0.04 7.39 -7.10
C SER A 90 0.08 8.57 -8.06
N LEU A 91 1.04 8.61 -8.97
CA LEU A 91 1.16 9.66 -9.98
C LEU A 91 -0.03 9.62 -10.94
N LEU A 92 -0.42 8.44 -11.40
CA LEU A 92 -1.59 8.28 -12.27
C LEU A 92 -2.86 8.77 -11.57
N MET A 93 -3.06 8.39 -10.31
CA MET A 93 -4.19 8.87 -9.51
C MET A 93 -4.21 10.39 -9.40
N ILE A 94 -3.07 11.01 -9.08
CA ILE A 94 -2.95 12.47 -8.99
C ILE A 94 -3.29 13.14 -10.34
N LEU A 95 -2.77 12.64 -11.44
CA LEU A 95 -3.03 13.17 -12.78
C LEU A 95 -4.53 13.08 -13.14
N ILE A 96 -5.16 11.93 -12.87
CA ILE A 96 -6.60 11.75 -13.11
C ILE A 96 -7.40 12.76 -12.29
N PHE A 97 -7.15 12.88 -10.98
CA PHE A 97 -7.93 13.76 -10.12
C PHE A 97 -7.67 15.24 -10.38
N ILE A 98 -6.46 15.64 -10.76
CA ILE A 98 -6.20 17.00 -11.24
C ILE A 98 -7.02 17.30 -12.50
N THR A 99 -7.09 16.34 -13.42
CA THR A 99 -7.87 16.49 -14.67
C THR A 99 -9.37 16.58 -14.36
N VAL A 100 -9.87 15.72 -13.48
CA VAL A 100 -11.26 15.75 -12.99
C VAL A 100 -11.57 17.09 -12.32
N ALA A 101 -10.70 17.55 -11.43
CA ALA A 101 -10.89 18.81 -10.70
C ALA A 101 -10.89 20.04 -11.62
N ARG A 102 -9.97 20.08 -12.59
CA ARG A 102 -9.90 21.19 -13.58
C ARG A 102 -11.14 21.30 -14.46
N GLY A 103 -11.88 20.22 -14.65
CA GLY A 103 -13.11 20.24 -15.42
C GLY A 103 -14.29 20.93 -14.70
N TYR A 104 -14.21 21.15 -13.38
CA TYR A 104 -15.21 21.90 -12.62
C TYR A 104 -14.91 23.41 -12.64
N VAL A 105 -15.03 24.03 -13.82
CA VAL A 105 -14.80 25.49 -14.01
C VAL A 105 -15.92 26.30 -13.36
N ASN A 106 -17.15 25.80 -13.40
CA ASN A 106 -18.32 26.44 -12.82
C ASN A 106 -19.03 25.51 -11.84
N LYS A 107 -19.51 26.08 -10.72
CA LYS A 107 -20.20 25.37 -9.63
C LYS A 107 -21.44 24.55 -10.07
N TYR A 108 -22.01 24.87 -11.24
CA TYR A 108 -23.20 24.24 -11.78
C TYR A 108 -22.96 23.55 -13.14
N SER A 109 -21.69 23.32 -13.52
CA SER A 109 -21.41 22.63 -14.78
C SER A 109 -21.76 21.15 -14.68
N VAL A 110 -22.45 20.64 -15.68
CA VAL A 110 -22.74 19.22 -15.81
C VAL A 110 -21.42 18.48 -16.07
N PRO A 111 -21.13 17.39 -15.34
CA PRO A 111 -19.90 16.62 -15.51
C PRO A 111 -19.81 16.06 -16.94
N LYS A 112 -18.61 16.14 -17.55
CA LYS A 112 -18.36 15.65 -18.91
C LYS A 112 -17.14 14.72 -18.95
N GLY A 113 -17.21 13.71 -19.82
CA GLY A 113 -16.09 12.79 -20.04
C GLY A 113 -15.67 12.03 -18.78
N ILE A 114 -14.40 12.15 -18.39
CA ILE A 114 -13.83 11.46 -17.23
C ILE A 114 -14.53 11.85 -15.92
N GLN A 115 -15.00 13.07 -15.78
CA GLN A 115 -15.76 13.51 -14.61
C GLN A 115 -17.03 12.69 -14.39
N SER A 116 -17.78 12.39 -15.47
CA SER A 116 -19.02 11.60 -15.40
C SER A 116 -18.80 10.17 -14.89
N VAL A 117 -17.58 9.65 -15.02
CA VAL A 117 -17.21 8.32 -14.51
C VAL A 117 -16.87 8.39 -13.01
N PHE A 118 -16.08 9.39 -12.61
CA PHE A 118 -15.59 9.45 -11.22
C PHE A 118 -16.58 10.10 -10.26
N GLU A 119 -17.42 11.02 -10.72
CA GLU A 119 -18.37 11.73 -9.86
C GLU A 119 -19.34 10.78 -9.14
N PRO A 120 -20.00 9.80 -9.80
CA PRO A 120 -20.86 8.84 -9.11
C PRO A 120 -20.12 8.06 -8.02
N ILE A 121 -18.87 7.66 -8.28
CA ILE A 121 -18.06 6.91 -7.33
C ILE A 121 -17.69 7.78 -6.13
N ILE A 122 -17.30 9.05 -6.37
CA ILE A 122 -16.99 10.01 -5.31
C ILE A 122 -18.23 10.27 -4.45
N LEU A 123 -19.38 10.47 -5.08
CA LEU A 123 -20.66 10.67 -4.37
C LEU A 123 -21.06 9.44 -3.55
N PHE A 124 -20.92 8.25 -4.11
CA PHE A 124 -21.16 6.99 -3.40
C PHE A 124 -20.24 6.87 -2.16
N VAL A 125 -18.95 7.08 -2.31
CA VAL A 125 -18.02 7.03 -1.16
C VAL A 125 -18.39 8.07 -0.11
N ARG A 126 -18.73 9.30 -0.54
CA ARG A 126 -19.11 10.39 0.36
C ARG A 126 -20.41 10.11 1.10
N ASP A 127 -21.48 9.80 0.36
CA ASP A 127 -22.85 9.80 0.90
C ASP A 127 -23.26 8.46 1.51
N ASP A 128 -22.81 7.33 0.92
CA ASP A 128 -23.17 5.99 1.40
C ASP A 128 -22.15 5.38 2.35
N ILE A 129 -20.88 5.83 2.31
CA ILE A 129 -19.84 5.26 3.16
C ILE A 129 -19.39 6.25 4.24
N VAL A 130 -18.88 7.42 3.86
CA VAL A 130 -18.19 8.31 4.80
C VAL A 130 -19.17 9.04 5.72
N LYS A 131 -20.20 9.67 5.15
CA LYS A 131 -21.17 10.49 5.86
C LYS A 131 -22.00 9.71 6.91
N PRO A 132 -22.53 8.52 6.62
CA PRO A 132 -23.25 7.74 7.61
C PRO A 132 -22.39 7.24 8.76
N ASN A 133 -21.11 6.91 8.48
CA ASN A 133 -20.22 6.31 9.48
C ASN A 133 -19.49 7.34 10.34
N ILE A 134 -19.15 8.53 9.81
CA ILE A 134 -18.39 9.57 10.54
C ILE A 134 -19.34 10.62 11.14
N GLY A 135 -20.51 10.84 10.53
CA GLY A 135 -21.49 11.81 10.99
C GLY A 135 -21.09 13.26 10.67
N HIS A 136 -21.35 14.19 11.59
CA HIS A 136 -21.28 15.64 11.34
C HIS A 136 -19.91 16.17 10.85
N ASN A 137 -18.81 15.53 11.27
CA ASN A 137 -17.45 15.96 10.92
C ASN A 137 -16.87 15.22 9.70
N TYR A 138 -17.69 14.61 8.85
CA TYR A 138 -17.24 13.80 7.74
C TYR A 138 -16.35 14.56 6.73
N GLU A 139 -16.60 15.87 6.54
CA GLU A 139 -15.85 16.70 5.58
C GLU A 139 -14.35 16.74 5.87
N LYS A 140 -13.95 16.71 7.14
CA LYS A 140 -12.55 16.70 7.56
C LYS A 140 -11.81 15.42 7.14
N TYR A 141 -12.50 14.28 7.16
CA TYR A 141 -11.90 12.98 6.88
C TYR A 141 -12.16 12.50 5.44
N LEU A 142 -13.09 13.15 4.74
CA LEU A 142 -13.45 12.81 3.37
C LEU A 142 -12.26 12.77 2.40
N PRO A 143 -11.32 13.74 2.39
CA PRO A 143 -10.16 13.68 1.51
C PRO A 143 -9.30 12.44 1.75
N TYR A 144 -9.05 12.10 3.02
CA TYR A 144 -8.29 10.89 3.37
C TYR A 144 -9.00 9.61 2.90
N MET A 145 -10.30 9.50 3.18
CA MET A 145 -11.10 8.34 2.82
C MET A 145 -11.18 8.14 1.30
N LEU A 146 -11.36 9.23 0.55
CA LEU A 146 -11.33 9.19 -0.91
C LEU A 146 -9.96 8.78 -1.44
N THR A 147 -8.88 9.35 -0.90
CA THR A 147 -7.51 8.98 -1.28
C THR A 147 -7.25 7.50 -1.02
N LEU A 148 -7.59 6.99 0.16
CA LEU A 148 -7.43 5.58 0.51
C LEU A 148 -8.24 4.67 -0.42
N PHE A 149 -9.51 5.00 -0.64
CA PHE A 149 -10.40 4.24 -1.52
C PHE A 149 -9.85 4.15 -2.94
N PHE A 150 -9.52 5.30 -3.54
CA PHE A 150 -9.04 5.32 -4.91
C PHE A 150 -7.63 4.75 -5.07
N PHE A 151 -6.77 4.91 -4.07
CA PHE A 151 -5.44 4.28 -4.07
C PHE A 151 -5.56 2.75 -4.12
N ILE A 152 -6.40 2.17 -3.27
CA ILE A 152 -6.65 0.72 -3.27
C ILE A 152 -7.37 0.31 -4.57
N PHE A 153 -8.34 1.08 -5.03
CA PHE A 153 -9.08 0.80 -6.26
C PHE A 153 -8.16 0.78 -7.49
N PHE A 154 -7.36 1.84 -7.69
CA PHE A 154 -6.41 1.88 -8.80
C PHE A 154 -5.30 0.84 -8.66
N GLY A 155 -4.77 0.64 -7.46
CA GLY A 155 -3.78 -0.39 -7.19
C GLY A 155 -4.26 -1.79 -7.58
N ASN A 156 -5.52 -2.10 -7.30
CA ASN A 156 -6.13 -3.38 -7.65
C ASN A 156 -6.47 -3.48 -9.14
N VAL A 157 -7.07 -2.44 -9.74
CA VAL A 157 -7.42 -2.43 -11.17
C VAL A 157 -6.16 -2.51 -12.04
N LEU A 158 -5.13 -1.73 -11.72
CA LEU A 158 -3.86 -1.80 -12.43
C LEU A 158 -3.14 -3.13 -12.17
N GLY A 159 -3.27 -3.67 -10.95
CA GLY A 159 -2.70 -4.97 -10.56
C GLY A 159 -3.26 -6.16 -11.33
N LEU A 160 -4.42 -6.03 -12.00
CA LEU A 160 -4.97 -7.05 -12.90
C LEU A 160 -4.23 -7.12 -14.24
N LEU A 161 -3.41 -6.12 -14.58
CA LEU A 161 -2.61 -6.16 -15.80
C LEU A 161 -1.45 -7.15 -15.63
N PRO A 162 -1.17 -7.99 -16.65
CA PRO A 162 -0.18 -9.08 -16.53
C PRO A 162 1.26 -8.60 -16.26
N ALA A 163 1.56 -7.34 -16.57
CA ALA A 163 2.87 -6.72 -16.31
C ALA A 163 2.94 -5.95 -14.98
N ALA A 164 1.81 -5.81 -14.27
CA ALA A 164 1.74 -4.99 -13.08
C ALA A 164 2.24 -5.73 -11.82
N ALA A 165 2.75 -4.96 -10.87
CA ALA A 165 3.00 -5.49 -9.55
C ALA A 165 1.69 -5.59 -8.75
N ASN A 166 1.56 -6.64 -7.95
CA ASN A 166 0.41 -6.80 -7.07
C ASN A 166 0.62 -6.00 -5.77
N LEU A 167 0.17 -4.75 -5.75
CA LEU A 167 0.42 -3.79 -4.68
C LEU A 167 -0.17 -4.25 -3.34
N THR A 168 -1.43 -4.69 -3.35
CA THR A 168 -2.13 -5.16 -2.15
C THR A 168 -1.85 -6.63 -1.83
N GLY A 169 -1.21 -7.39 -2.75
CA GLY A 169 -0.61 -8.69 -2.49
C GLY A 169 0.70 -8.62 -1.70
N ASN A 170 1.27 -7.42 -1.51
CA ASN A 170 2.41 -7.23 -0.63
C ASN A 170 1.93 -6.88 0.78
N ILE A 171 2.27 -7.76 1.75
CA ILE A 171 1.85 -7.60 3.15
C ILE A 171 2.40 -6.31 3.79
N ALA A 172 3.57 -5.83 3.36
CA ALA A 172 4.14 -4.58 3.87
C ALA A 172 3.31 -3.36 3.48
N VAL A 173 2.79 -3.33 2.25
CA VAL A 173 1.91 -2.26 1.76
C VAL A 173 0.57 -2.27 2.52
N THR A 174 -0.08 -3.43 2.63
CA THR A 174 -1.36 -3.55 3.35
C THR A 174 -1.21 -3.27 4.83
N MET A 175 -0.10 -3.67 5.45
CA MET A 175 0.22 -3.35 6.85
C MET A 175 0.42 -1.84 7.04
N THR A 176 1.13 -1.18 6.14
CA THR A 176 1.34 0.27 6.20
C THR A 176 0.01 1.02 6.10
N LEU A 177 -0.86 0.67 5.16
CA LEU A 177 -2.20 1.26 5.03
C LEU A 177 -3.06 1.03 6.29
N ALA A 178 -2.99 -0.17 6.86
CA ALA A 178 -3.71 -0.52 8.08
C ALA A 178 -3.19 0.29 9.29
N ILE A 179 -1.86 0.48 9.42
CA ILE A 179 -1.25 1.29 10.48
C ILE A 179 -1.65 2.76 10.33
N PHE A 180 -1.58 3.34 9.12
CA PHE A 180 -2.04 4.72 8.90
C PHE A 180 -3.50 4.90 9.28
N THR A 181 -4.37 3.98 8.87
CA THR A 181 -5.80 4.02 9.25
C THR A 181 -5.97 3.91 10.76
N PHE A 182 -5.23 3.02 11.40
CA PHE A 182 -5.23 2.86 12.86
C PHE A 182 -4.81 4.15 13.59
N LEU A 183 -3.71 4.76 13.15
CA LEU A 183 -3.21 6.01 13.73
C LEU A 183 -4.24 7.13 13.57
N ILE A 184 -4.76 7.35 12.36
CA ILE A 184 -5.75 8.39 12.11
C ILE A 184 -7.00 8.17 12.96
N THR A 185 -7.51 6.94 13.04
CA THR A 185 -8.72 6.61 13.81
C THR A 185 -8.50 6.88 15.31
N ASN A 186 -7.37 6.47 15.87
CA ASN A 186 -7.11 6.63 17.29
C ASN A 186 -6.78 8.08 17.66
N PHE A 187 -5.94 8.79 16.87
CA PHE A 187 -5.63 10.20 17.13
C PHE A 187 -6.81 11.15 16.87
N SER A 188 -7.73 10.75 16.00
CA SER A 188 -8.96 11.49 15.73
C SER A 188 -10.10 11.13 16.67
N GLY A 189 -9.91 10.15 17.53
CA GLY A 189 -10.91 9.67 18.48
C GLY A 189 -11.35 10.74 19.47
N ASN A 190 -12.65 10.98 19.54
CA ASN A 190 -13.26 11.89 20.51
C ASN A 190 -13.15 11.35 21.95
N LYS A 191 -13.36 12.22 22.95
CA LYS A 191 -13.43 11.81 24.36
C LYS A 191 -14.44 10.68 24.58
N HIS A 192 -15.55 10.64 23.82
CA HIS A 192 -16.52 9.55 23.88
C HIS A 192 -15.96 8.21 23.39
N TYR A 193 -15.14 8.22 22.33
CA TYR A 193 -14.46 7.03 21.81
C TYR A 193 -13.53 6.42 22.85
N TRP A 194 -12.64 7.22 23.44
CA TRP A 194 -11.72 6.77 24.49
C TRP A 194 -12.46 6.37 25.78
N LYS A 195 -13.54 7.12 26.15
CA LYS A 195 -14.38 6.74 27.27
C LYS A 195 -15.08 5.41 27.03
N HIS A 196 -15.49 5.09 25.80
CA HIS A 196 -16.09 3.79 25.48
C HIS A 196 -15.09 2.65 25.66
N ILE A 197 -13.83 2.82 25.22
CA ILE A 197 -12.78 1.81 25.34
C ILE A 197 -12.40 1.57 26.81
N PHE A 198 -12.14 2.64 27.56
CA PHE A 198 -11.68 2.51 28.95
C PHE A 198 -12.80 2.43 29.99
N TRP A 199 -13.96 2.97 29.67
CA TRP A 199 -15.07 3.10 30.61
C TRP A 199 -16.41 2.91 29.92
N THR A 200 -16.70 1.69 29.49
CA THR A 200 -17.95 1.38 28.81
C THR A 200 -19.17 1.72 29.69
N PRO A 201 -20.05 2.64 29.30
CA PRO A 201 -21.20 3.04 30.09
C PRO A 201 -22.25 1.91 30.17
N GLY A 202 -22.95 1.82 31.30
CA GLY A 202 -24.05 0.86 31.49
C GLY A 202 -23.65 -0.54 31.94
N ILE A 203 -22.36 -0.80 32.24
CA ILE A 203 -21.88 -2.12 32.65
C ILE A 203 -21.50 -2.11 34.14
N PRO A 204 -21.87 -3.13 34.93
CA PRO A 204 -21.44 -3.28 36.33
C PRO A 204 -19.92 -3.33 36.46
N LEU A 205 -19.40 -2.84 37.59
CA LEU A 205 -17.97 -2.65 37.80
C LEU A 205 -17.17 -3.96 37.67
N ILE A 206 -17.72 -5.08 38.13
CA ILE A 206 -17.09 -6.41 38.08
C ILE A 206 -16.91 -6.87 36.60
N MET A 207 -17.92 -6.70 35.75
CA MET A 207 -17.85 -7.06 34.35
C MET A 207 -16.89 -6.15 33.56
N ARG A 208 -16.71 -4.90 33.98
CA ARG A 208 -15.84 -3.93 33.31
C ARG A 208 -14.39 -4.36 33.32
N VAL A 209 -13.93 -4.98 34.40
CA VAL A 209 -12.55 -5.51 34.50
C VAL A 209 -12.27 -6.57 33.44
N ILE A 210 -13.29 -7.34 33.05
CA ILE A 210 -13.16 -8.37 32.00
C ILE A 210 -13.29 -7.76 30.62
N ILE A 211 -14.17 -6.77 30.44
CA ILE A 211 -14.43 -6.17 29.12
C ILE A 211 -13.30 -5.26 28.68
N LEU A 212 -12.64 -4.54 29.59
CA LEU A 212 -11.55 -3.63 29.26
C LEU A 212 -10.38 -4.30 28.49
N PRO A 213 -9.84 -5.45 28.89
CA PRO A 213 -8.82 -6.15 28.10
C PRO A 213 -9.34 -6.58 26.74
N ILE A 214 -10.59 -7.04 26.64
CA ILE A 214 -11.21 -7.47 25.37
C ILE A 214 -11.36 -6.29 24.42
N GLU A 215 -11.82 -5.14 24.90
CA GLU A 215 -11.94 -3.92 24.10
C GLU A 215 -10.58 -3.43 23.63
N LEU A 216 -9.57 -3.47 24.50
CA LEU A 216 -8.20 -3.09 24.14
C LEU A 216 -7.62 -4.01 23.07
N ILE A 217 -7.78 -5.33 23.21
CA ILE A 217 -7.39 -6.30 22.18
C ILE A 217 -8.17 -6.02 20.88
N GLY A 218 -9.45 -5.68 20.96
CA GLY A 218 -10.29 -5.31 19.83
C GLY A 218 -9.74 -4.13 19.05
N VAL A 219 -9.20 -3.11 19.71
CA VAL A 219 -8.60 -1.94 19.07
C VAL A 219 -7.39 -2.34 18.21
N PHE A 220 -6.52 -3.21 18.72
CA PHE A 220 -5.34 -3.71 17.98
C PHE A 220 -5.68 -4.77 16.93
N SER A 221 -6.71 -5.56 17.15
CA SER A 221 -7.18 -6.58 16.22
C SER A 221 -7.75 -6.00 14.93
N LYS A 222 -8.37 -4.81 14.99
CA LYS A 222 -8.97 -4.13 13.81
C LYS A 222 -7.95 -3.90 12.68
N PRO A 223 -6.78 -3.27 12.89
CA PRO A 223 -5.80 -3.05 11.82
C PRO A 223 -5.22 -4.38 11.29
N ILE A 224 -4.99 -5.36 12.15
CA ILE A 224 -4.52 -6.69 11.74
C ILE A 224 -5.55 -7.37 10.84
N SER A 225 -6.81 -7.33 11.21
CA SER A 225 -7.92 -7.89 10.41
C SER A 225 -8.06 -7.18 9.06
N LEU A 226 -7.88 -5.83 9.03
CA LEU A 226 -7.92 -5.05 7.79
C LEU A 226 -6.75 -5.42 6.87
N MET A 227 -5.54 -5.53 7.40
CA MET A 227 -4.35 -5.96 6.68
C MET A 227 -4.54 -7.34 6.03
N ILE A 228 -4.95 -8.33 6.82
CA ILE A 228 -5.16 -9.70 6.34
C ILE A 228 -6.28 -9.74 5.29
N ARG A 229 -7.36 -8.98 5.48
CA ARG A 229 -8.48 -8.94 4.53
C ARG A 229 -8.05 -8.40 3.17
N LEU A 230 -7.31 -7.29 3.14
CA LEU A 230 -6.81 -6.70 1.91
C LEU A 230 -5.83 -7.64 1.20
N PHE A 231 -4.87 -8.19 1.95
CA PHE A 231 -3.88 -9.13 1.44
C PHE A 231 -4.53 -10.40 0.88
N ALA A 232 -5.39 -11.04 1.66
CA ALA A 232 -6.01 -12.31 1.28
C ALA A 232 -6.96 -12.18 0.07
N ALA A 233 -7.74 -11.11 0.00
CA ALA A 233 -8.68 -10.89 -1.10
C ALA A 233 -7.99 -10.84 -2.47
N ILE A 234 -6.86 -10.14 -2.56
CA ILE A 234 -6.11 -10.00 -3.81
C ILE A 234 -5.26 -11.25 -4.10
N THR A 235 -4.58 -11.80 -3.10
CA THR A 235 -3.78 -13.02 -3.28
C THR A 235 -4.66 -14.18 -3.74
N ALA A 236 -5.85 -14.33 -3.18
CA ALA A 236 -6.81 -15.35 -3.63
C ALA A 236 -7.25 -15.10 -5.09
N GLY A 237 -7.48 -13.83 -5.49
CA GLY A 237 -7.87 -13.48 -6.85
C GLY A 237 -6.78 -13.72 -7.91
N HIS A 238 -5.49 -13.73 -7.51
CA HIS A 238 -4.38 -14.02 -8.43
C HIS A 238 -4.02 -15.50 -8.54
N ILE A 239 -4.47 -16.34 -7.59
CA ILE A 239 -4.18 -17.79 -7.59
C ILE A 239 -5.26 -18.57 -8.35
N VAL A 240 -6.46 -18.04 -8.47
CA VAL A 240 -7.59 -18.62 -9.20
C VAL A 240 -7.53 -18.25 -10.68
#